data_1ee79c22bef4f5eab87e8e1c21401e19
#
_entry.id   1ee79c22bef4f5eab87e8e1c21401e19
#
_cell.length_a   1.000
_cell.length_b   1.000
_cell.length_c   1.000
_cell.angle_alpha   90.00
_cell.angle_beta   90.00
_cell.angle_gamma   90.00
#
_symmetry.space_group_name_H-M   'P 1'
#
loop_
_entity.id
_entity.type
_entity.pdbx_description
1 polymer ?
#
loop_
_entity_poly.entity_id
_entity_poly.type
_entity_poly.pdbx_seq_one_letter_code
_entity_poly.pdbx_strand_id
1 'polypeptide(L)'
;MANRPNGAVRRRAGPFLALLAGAFAAVAPATIDAAPRIVSLDQCADQYVLALAPRDEIAFVSKRALNADSNQRSRAVGLPEHRATLETVLGARASIAVRYWTPDARLPDALRRQGVEVVQLDEANDFAGIRANVRKVAAVLDERATGEALIDKMDAKLAASRGAWGGARALYLTPGGFTAGRDTLVAAMMGAAGLVTAAAGVGYRPVSLEQLVLDPPSALVLGFFRDLAGGRQRWTIGGNSYLRGLAARRTLVSLPGSQLGCPAWYAADGVLAMARAGQVR
;
A
#
# COMPACT_ATOMS: atom_id res chain seq x y z
N MET A 1 -4.22 -82.92 -81.70
CA MET A 1 -2.97 -83.64 -81.49
C MET A 1 -1.99 -82.80 -80.77
N ALA A 2 -1.45 -83.34 -79.67
CA ALA A 2 -0.15 -83.01 -79.01
C ALA A 2 0.02 -81.59 -78.50
N ASN A 3 0.14 -81.34 -77.27
CA ASN A 3 0.89 -81.83 -76.12
C ASN A 3 1.96 -80.82 -75.61
N ARG A 4 1.72 -80.24 -74.42
CA ARG A 4 2.67 -79.92 -73.31
C ARG A 4 3.80 -78.94 -73.60
N PRO A 5 4.46 -78.40 -72.42
CA PRO A 5 4.04 -78.36 -71.04
C PRO A 5 4.35 -77.05 -70.32
N ASN A 6 3.94 -77.02 -69.07
CA ASN A 6 4.21 -76.10 -67.90
C ASN A 6 5.63 -75.57 -67.71
N GLY A 7 5.74 -74.30 -67.46
CA GLY A 7 6.90 -73.66 -66.85
C GLY A 7 6.49 -72.82 -65.63
N ALA A 8 6.63 -73.39 -64.41
CA ALA A 8 6.39 -72.69 -63.16
C ALA A 8 7.50 -71.71 -62.87
N VAL A 9 7.21 -70.43 -62.87
CA VAL A 9 8.16 -69.39 -62.41
C VAL A 9 7.92 -69.13 -60.92
N ARG A 10 8.86 -69.53 -60.13
CA ARG A 10 8.94 -69.26 -58.68
C ARG A 10 9.20 -67.71 -58.52
N ARG A 11 8.23 -66.98 -57.96
CA ARG A 11 8.42 -65.62 -57.47
C ARG A 11 9.17 -65.70 -56.13
N ARG A 12 10.35 -65.13 -56.11
CA ARG A 12 11.13 -64.88 -54.88
C ARG A 12 10.46 -63.73 -54.12
N ALA A 13 10.06 -63.96 -52.86
CA ALA A 13 9.63 -62.93 -51.94
C ALA A 13 10.85 -62.10 -51.52
N GLY A 14 10.82 -60.80 -51.85
CA GLY A 14 11.79 -59.83 -51.35
C GLY A 14 11.43 -59.41 -49.93
N PRO A 15 12.39 -58.99 -49.10
CA PRO A 15 12.14 -58.62 -47.72
C PRO A 15 11.39 -57.28 -47.61
N PHE A 16 10.35 -57.28 -46.82
CA PHE A 16 9.61 -56.06 -46.41
C PHE A 16 10.55 -55.18 -45.58
N LEU A 17 10.88 -54.02 -46.08
CA LEU A 17 11.57 -52.94 -45.36
C LEU A 17 10.51 -52.29 -44.45
N ALA A 18 10.55 -52.59 -43.15
CA ALA A 18 9.71 -51.91 -42.12
C ALA A 18 10.26 -50.53 -41.91
N LEU A 19 9.56 -49.47 -42.39
CA LEU A 19 9.80 -48.10 -42.03
C LEU A 19 9.41 -47.90 -40.56
N LEU A 20 10.40 -47.76 -39.69
CA LEU A 20 10.23 -47.23 -38.34
C LEU A 20 9.92 -45.72 -38.44
N ALA A 21 8.66 -45.34 -38.35
CA ALA A 21 8.24 -43.98 -38.14
C ALA A 21 8.59 -43.56 -36.72
N GLY A 22 9.76 -42.90 -36.52
CA GLY A 22 10.15 -42.32 -35.26
C GLY A 22 9.21 -41.13 -34.94
N ALA A 23 8.36 -41.28 -33.92
CA ALA A 23 7.58 -40.18 -33.38
C ALA A 23 8.55 -39.17 -32.67
N PHE A 24 8.90 -38.13 -33.36
CA PHE A 24 9.51 -36.96 -32.73
C PHE A 24 8.45 -36.31 -31.82
N ALA A 25 8.47 -36.58 -30.53
CA ALA A 25 7.75 -35.82 -29.54
C ALA A 25 8.36 -34.40 -29.52
N ALA A 26 7.66 -33.42 -30.09
CA ALA A 26 8.03 -32.02 -29.97
C ALA A 26 7.91 -31.64 -28.49
N VAL A 27 9.03 -31.56 -27.78
CA VAL A 27 9.09 -30.92 -26.46
C VAL A 27 8.83 -29.45 -26.71
N ALA A 28 7.61 -28.98 -26.43
CA ALA A 28 7.31 -27.56 -26.40
C ALA A 28 8.23 -26.91 -25.35
N PRO A 29 8.95 -25.83 -25.69
CA PRO A 29 9.75 -25.13 -24.71
C PRO A 29 8.80 -24.64 -23.61
N ALA A 30 9.02 -25.05 -22.37
CA ALA A 30 8.36 -24.45 -21.21
C ALA A 30 8.74 -22.96 -21.24
N THR A 31 7.77 -22.09 -21.49
CA THR A 31 7.95 -20.64 -21.29
C THR A 31 8.24 -20.47 -19.81
N ILE A 32 9.51 -20.21 -19.47
CA ILE A 32 9.86 -19.72 -18.15
C ILE A 32 9.19 -18.35 -18.08
N ASP A 33 8.05 -18.31 -17.39
CA ASP A 33 7.35 -17.04 -17.11
C ASP A 33 8.33 -16.23 -16.25
N ALA A 34 8.84 -15.15 -16.82
CA ALA A 34 9.80 -14.30 -16.11
C ALA A 34 9.08 -13.74 -14.88
N ALA A 35 9.75 -13.80 -13.72
CA ALA A 35 9.20 -13.24 -12.48
C ALA A 35 8.65 -11.82 -12.71
N PRO A 36 7.51 -11.46 -12.11
CA PRO A 36 6.90 -10.17 -12.33
C PRO A 36 7.86 -9.04 -11.92
N ARG A 37 7.88 -7.96 -12.69
CA ARG A 37 8.64 -6.75 -12.35
C ARG A 37 7.67 -5.69 -11.85
N ILE A 38 7.77 -5.38 -10.58
CA ILE A 38 6.83 -4.54 -9.84
C ILE A 38 7.41 -3.14 -9.69
N VAL A 39 6.60 -2.11 -9.94
CA VAL A 39 6.96 -0.72 -9.68
C VAL A 39 5.91 -0.05 -8.79
N SER A 40 6.39 0.85 -7.94
CA SER A 40 5.54 1.72 -7.15
C SER A 40 5.61 3.15 -7.67
N LEU A 41 4.46 3.80 -7.87
CA LEU A 41 4.37 5.09 -8.54
C LEU A 41 4.30 6.29 -7.57
N ASP A 42 4.01 6.06 -6.30
CA ASP A 42 3.91 7.12 -5.28
C ASP A 42 4.22 6.58 -3.88
N GLN A 43 4.40 7.50 -2.92
CA GLN A 43 4.79 7.16 -1.55
C GLN A 43 3.83 6.21 -0.84
N CYS A 44 2.52 6.31 -1.11
CA CYS A 44 1.56 5.41 -0.46
C CYS A 44 1.57 4.02 -1.08
N ALA A 45 1.74 3.93 -2.41
CA ALA A 45 1.96 2.67 -3.10
C ALA A 45 3.27 1.99 -2.65
N ASP A 46 4.34 2.78 -2.38
CA ASP A 46 5.60 2.24 -1.85
C ASP A 46 5.37 1.40 -0.59
N GLN A 47 4.48 1.86 0.30
CA GLN A 47 4.22 1.15 1.56
C GLN A 47 3.72 -0.27 1.29
N TYR A 48 2.78 -0.44 0.37
CA TYR A 48 2.18 -1.72 0.03
C TYR A 48 3.17 -2.61 -0.74
N VAL A 49 3.85 -2.08 -1.76
CA VAL A 49 4.84 -2.83 -2.54
C VAL A 49 5.98 -3.31 -1.65
N LEU A 50 6.57 -2.41 -0.84
CA LEU A 50 7.67 -2.76 0.06
C LEU A 50 7.29 -3.77 1.15
N ALA A 51 6.03 -3.83 1.55
CA ALA A 51 5.57 -4.77 2.57
C ALA A 51 5.18 -6.14 2.02
N LEU A 52 4.66 -6.19 0.80
CA LEU A 52 4.03 -7.37 0.24
C LEU A 52 4.88 -8.05 -0.84
N ALA A 53 5.56 -7.28 -1.71
CA ALA A 53 6.31 -7.87 -2.82
C ALA A 53 7.64 -8.52 -2.37
N PRO A 54 8.06 -9.62 -3.02
CA PRO A 54 9.44 -10.08 -2.97
C PRO A 54 10.39 -8.97 -3.42
N ARG A 55 11.48 -8.78 -2.69
CA ARG A 55 12.39 -7.64 -2.92
C ARG A 55 13.04 -7.64 -4.30
N ASP A 56 13.38 -8.80 -4.79
CA ASP A 56 14.02 -9.02 -6.09
C ASP A 56 13.09 -8.79 -7.29
N GLU A 57 11.79 -8.81 -7.06
CA GLU A 57 10.77 -8.46 -8.05
C GLU A 57 10.50 -6.94 -8.13
N ILE A 58 10.94 -6.16 -7.14
CA ILE A 58 10.75 -4.71 -7.12
C ILE A 58 11.76 -4.05 -8.07
N ALA A 59 11.28 -3.56 -9.21
CA ALA A 59 12.13 -2.89 -10.20
C ALA A 59 12.51 -1.46 -9.76
N PHE A 60 11.57 -0.70 -9.18
CA PHE A 60 11.83 0.59 -8.54
C PHE A 60 10.69 1.02 -7.62
N VAL A 61 11.00 1.97 -6.76
CA VAL A 61 10.08 2.67 -5.86
C VAL A 61 10.02 4.16 -6.22
N SER A 62 9.06 4.88 -5.63
CA SER A 62 8.91 6.31 -5.90
C SER A 62 10.09 7.12 -5.32
N LYS A 63 10.28 8.35 -5.83
CA LYS A 63 11.25 9.33 -5.30
C LYS A 63 11.04 9.72 -3.82
N ARG A 64 9.95 9.28 -3.22
CA ARG A 64 9.58 9.57 -1.84
C ARG A 64 9.69 8.37 -0.90
N ALA A 65 10.13 7.22 -1.40
CA ALA A 65 10.22 5.99 -0.63
C ALA A 65 11.15 6.10 0.59
N LEU A 66 12.23 6.90 0.48
CA LEU A 66 13.19 7.14 1.56
C LEU A 66 12.88 8.37 2.44
N ASN A 67 11.79 9.10 2.20
CA ASN A 67 11.42 10.25 3.01
C ASN A 67 11.22 9.86 4.49
N ALA A 68 11.43 10.81 5.40
CA ALA A 68 11.30 10.60 6.84
C ALA A 68 9.88 10.17 7.26
N ASP A 69 8.87 10.60 6.50
CA ASP A 69 7.45 10.26 6.70
C ASP A 69 7.03 8.95 6.01
N SER A 70 7.95 8.25 5.30
CA SER A 70 7.69 6.92 4.76
C SER A 70 7.88 5.86 5.85
N ASN A 71 6.84 5.08 6.14
CA ASN A 71 6.87 4.03 7.17
C ASN A 71 7.83 2.89 6.80
N GLN A 72 7.80 2.46 5.52
CA GLN A 72 8.60 1.34 5.03
C GLN A 72 9.98 1.75 4.48
N ARG A 73 10.47 2.97 4.78
CA ARG A 73 11.71 3.52 4.24
C ARG A 73 12.94 2.61 4.41
N SER A 74 13.03 1.89 5.52
CA SER A 74 14.16 0.97 5.75
C SER A 74 14.21 -0.18 4.73
N ARG A 75 13.05 -0.61 4.24
CA ARG A 75 12.93 -1.64 3.20
C ARG A 75 13.23 -1.10 1.80
N ALA A 76 13.12 0.22 1.60
CA ALA A 76 13.43 0.87 0.34
C ALA A 76 14.93 1.09 0.11
N VAL A 77 15.75 1.03 1.18
CA VAL A 77 17.21 1.26 1.07
C VAL A 77 17.83 0.31 0.06
N GLY A 78 18.53 0.89 -0.92
CA GLY A 78 19.21 0.14 -2.00
C GLY A 78 18.32 -0.26 -3.17
N LEU A 79 17.03 0.09 -3.17
CA LEU A 79 16.18 -0.03 -4.36
C LEU A 79 16.32 1.22 -5.25
N PRO A 80 16.22 1.08 -6.59
CA PRO A 80 16.19 2.22 -7.49
C PRO A 80 14.97 3.13 -7.20
N GLU A 81 15.17 4.45 -7.23
CA GLU A 81 14.11 5.44 -7.08
C GLU A 81 13.86 6.18 -8.40
N HIS A 82 12.64 6.16 -8.90
CA HIS A 82 12.27 6.84 -10.13
C HIS A 82 11.04 7.72 -9.99
N ARG A 83 10.89 8.66 -10.94
CA ARG A 83 9.61 9.37 -11.14
C ARG A 83 8.62 8.45 -11.85
N ALA A 84 7.35 8.58 -11.52
CA ALA A 84 6.27 7.85 -12.19
C ALA A 84 5.98 8.47 -13.56
N THR A 85 6.71 8.04 -14.59
CA THR A 85 6.47 8.39 -15.99
C THR A 85 6.30 7.13 -16.83
N LEU A 86 5.66 7.25 -18.00
CA LEU A 86 5.49 6.12 -18.91
C LEU A 86 6.85 5.52 -19.30
N GLU A 87 7.83 6.36 -19.62
CA GLU A 87 9.15 5.95 -20.06
C GLU A 87 9.89 5.18 -18.97
N THR A 88 9.82 5.64 -17.71
CA THR A 88 10.51 4.96 -16.60
C THR A 88 9.89 3.60 -16.30
N VAL A 89 8.57 3.48 -16.36
CA VAL A 89 7.87 2.21 -16.12
C VAL A 89 8.19 1.20 -17.23
N LEU A 90 8.09 1.64 -18.50
CA LEU A 90 8.41 0.77 -19.65
C LEU A 90 9.89 0.43 -19.72
N GLY A 91 10.78 1.38 -19.43
CA GLY A 91 12.24 1.16 -19.36
C GLY A 91 12.62 0.13 -18.29
N ALA A 92 11.88 0.07 -17.19
CA ALA A 92 12.03 -0.96 -16.17
C ALA A 92 11.42 -2.31 -16.58
N ARG A 93 10.74 -2.41 -17.71
CA ARG A 93 10.00 -3.60 -18.16
C ARG A 93 9.02 -4.09 -17.09
N ALA A 94 8.34 -3.14 -16.43
CA ALA A 94 7.39 -3.48 -15.39
C ALA A 94 6.18 -4.21 -15.98
N SER A 95 5.75 -5.28 -15.30
CA SER A 95 4.50 -5.98 -15.57
C SER A 95 3.37 -5.50 -14.66
N ILE A 96 3.70 -5.03 -13.45
CA ILE A 96 2.76 -4.55 -12.44
C ILE A 96 3.18 -3.16 -11.96
N ALA A 97 2.25 -2.22 -11.91
CA ALA A 97 2.42 -0.88 -11.36
C ALA A 97 1.36 -0.61 -10.28
N VAL A 98 1.80 -0.38 -9.04
CA VAL A 98 0.91 -0.03 -7.92
C VAL A 98 0.88 1.49 -7.75
N ARG A 99 -0.31 2.06 -7.56
CA ARG A 99 -0.49 3.50 -7.33
C ARG A 99 -1.60 3.80 -6.34
N TYR A 100 -1.41 4.88 -5.59
CA TYR A 100 -2.49 5.54 -4.85
C TYR A 100 -2.90 6.83 -5.58
N TRP A 101 -1.94 7.72 -5.83
CA TRP A 101 -2.15 8.98 -6.51
C TRP A 101 -0.96 9.31 -7.42
N THR A 102 -1.22 9.88 -8.60
CA THR A 102 -0.19 10.48 -9.46
C THR A 102 -0.68 11.80 -10.02
N PRO A 103 0.22 12.77 -10.28
CA PRO A 103 -0.16 14.04 -10.89
C PRO A 103 -0.67 13.88 -12.33
N ASP A 104 -0.20 12.87 -13.05
CA ASP A 104 -0.66 12.56 -14.41
C ASP A 104 -1.82 11.56 -14.39
N ALA A 105 -3.04 12.06 -14.59
CA ALA A 105 -4.25 11.26 -14.65
C ALA A 105 -4.29 10.31 -15.87
N ARG A 106 -3.48 10.55 -16.92
CA ARG A 106 -3.45 9.72 -18.14
C ARG A 106 -2.49 8.54 -18.02
N LEU A 107 -1.54 8.61 -17.09
CA LEU A 107 -0.50 7.59 -16.92
C LEU A 107 -1.08 6.17 -16.72
N PRO A 108 -2.10 5.94 -15.87
CA PRO A 108 -2.65 4.61 -15.68
C PRO A 108 -3.18 3.96 -16.97
N ASP A 109 -3.91 4.73 -17.77
CA ASP A 109 -4.47 4.22 -19.03
C ASP A 109 -3.39 4.02 -20.10
N ALA A 110 -2.36 4.88 -20.11
CA ALA A 110 -1.21 4.68 -20.98
C ALA A 110 -0.45 3.39 -20.65
N LEU A 111 -0.25 3.09 -19.36
CA LEU A 111 0.39 1.86 -18.90
C LEU A 111 -0.42 0.61 -19.26
N ARG A 112 -1.75 0.63 -19.03
CA ARG A 112 -2.63 -0.48 -19.40
C ARG A 112 -2.59 -0.79 -20.90
N ARG A 113 -2.57 0.24 -21.75
CA ARG A 113 -2.42 0.05 -23.21
C ARG A 113 -1.09 -0.58 -23.61
N GLN A 114 -0.06 -0.49 -22.76
CA GLN A 114 1.24 -1.14 -22.96
C GLN A 114 1.34 -2.51 -22.28
N GLY A 115 0.23 -3.05 -21.77
CA GLY A 115 0.19 -4.37 -21.14
C GLY A 115 0.66 -4.38 -19.68
N VAL A 116 0.86 -3.22 -19.05
CA VAL A 116 1.19 -3.15 -17.61
C VAL A 116 -0.10 -3.23 -16.80
N GLU A 117 -0.17 -4.17 -15.87
CA GLU A 117 -1.26 -4.25 -14.90
C GLU A 117 -1.15 -3.09 -13.90
N VAL A 118 -2.18 -2.25 -13.82
CA VAL A 118 -2.20 -1.10 -12.90
C VAL A 118 -3.14 -1.35 -11.75
N VAL A 119 -2.56 -1.52 -10.56
CA VAL A 119 -3.27 -1.71 -9.29
C VAL A 119 -3.51 -0.35 -8.65
N GLN A 120 -4.76 0.10 -8.67
CA GLN A 120 -5.19 1.32 -8.00
C GLN A 120 -5.54 1.02 -6.55
N LEU A 121 -4.86 1.67 -5.60
CA LEU A 121 -5.28 1.73 -4.20
C LEU A 121 -6.47 2.68 -4.06
N ASP A 122 -7.49 2.25 -3.35
CA ASP A 122 -8.66 3.08 -3.06
C ASP A 122 -8.38 3.99 -1.87
N GLU A 123 -9.06 5.13 -1.81
CA GLU A 123 -9.05 5.95 -0.61
C GLU A 123 -9.67 5.15 0.55
N ALA A 124 -8.96 5.06 1.68
CA ALA A 124 -9.41 4.32 2.83
C ALA A 124 -9.50 5.24 4.05
N ASN A 125 -10.72 5.54 4.44
CA ASN A 125 -11.04 6.40 5.57
C ASN A 125 -11.27 5.61 6.86
N ASP A 126 -11.10 4.28 6.80
CA ASP A 126 -11.23 3.36 7.93
C ASP A 126 -10.35 2.11 7.75
N PHE A 127 -10.35 1.24 8.75
CA PHE A 127 -9.58 0.01 8.72
C PHE A 127 -10.17 -1.07 7.79
N ALA A 128 -11.45 -0.99 7.43
CA ALA A 128 -12.05 -1.89 6.45
C ALA A 128 -11.50 -1.62 5.05
N GLY A 129 -11.42 -0.35 4.65
CA GLY A 129 -10.81 0.07 3.40
C GLY A 129 -9.31 -0.29 3.33
N ILE A 130 -8.58 -0.16 4.45
CA ILE A 130 -7.17 -0.59 4.52
C ILE A 130 -7.04 -2.09 4.27
N ARG A 131 -7.88 -2.94 4.90
CA ARG A 131 -7.88 -4.39 4.66
C ARG A 131 -8.16 -4.71 3.19
N ALA A 132 -9.11 -4.01 2.58
CA ALA A 132 -9.45 -4.19 1.18
C ALA A 132 -8.25 -3.88 0.27
N ASN A 133 -7.53 -2.78 0.52
CA ASN A 133 -6.32 -2.43 -0.22
C ASN A 133 -5.20 -3.46 -0.04
N VAL A 134 -4.94 -3.93 1.19
CA VAL A 134 -3.93 -4.97 1.44
C VAL A 134 -4.27 -6.24 0.66
N ARG A 135 -5.51 -6.72 0.71
CA ARG A 135 -5.95 -7.90 -0.03
C ARG A 135 -5.87 -7.72 -1.54
N LYS A 136 -6.25 -6.53 -2.05
CA LYS A 136 -6.17 -6.19 -3.47
C LYS A 136 -4.74 -6.31 -3.99
N VAL A 137 -3.78 -5.67 -3.33
CA VAL A 137 -2.37 -5.72 -3.73
C VAL A 137 -1.81 -7.13 -3.57
N ALA A 138 -2.03 -7.77 -2.42
CA ALA A 138 -1.56 -9.12 -2.14
C ALA A 138 -2.10 -10.16 -3.14
N ALA A 139 -3.33 -9.98 -3.64
CA ALA A 139 -3.92 -10.86 -4.64
C ALA A 139 -3.22 -10.76 -6.00
N VAL A 140 -2.89 -9.53 -6.43
CA VAL A 140 -2.21 -9.29 -7.73
C VAL A 140 -0.74 -9.74 -7.67
N LEU A 141 -0.11 -9.63 -6.49
CA LEU A 141 1.29 -10.04 -6.28
C LEU A 141 1.43 -11.55 -5.94
N ASP A 142 0.33 -12.29 -5.89
CA ASP A 142 0.25 -13.69 -5.40
C ASP A 142 0.79 -13.90 -3.98
N GLU A 143 0.71 -12.84 -3.15
CA GLU A 143 1.21 -12.76 -1.79
C GLU A 143 0.06 -12.76 -0.74
N ARG A 144 -1.00 -13.54 -0.99
CA ARG A 144 -2.23 -13.55 -0.15
C ARG A 144 -1.94 -13.88 1.31
N ALA A 145 -1.06 -14.86 1.56
CA ALA A 145 -0.70 -15.24 2.92
C ALA A 145 0.04 -14.13 3.67
N THR A 146 0.96 -13.44 3.00
CA THR A 146 1.68 -12.27 3.51
C THR A 146 0.70 -11.13 3.81
N GLY A 147 -0.29 -10.91 2.92
CA GLY A 147 -1.34 -9.90 3.10
C GLY A 147 -2.21 -10.16 4.33
N GLU A 148 -2.71 -11.40 4.52
CA GLU A 148 -3.51 -11.74 5.70
C GLU A 148 -2.69 -11.65 6.99
N ALA A 149 -1.44 -12.11 7.00
CA ALA A 149 -0.57 -11.96 8.17
C ALA A 149 -0.32 -10.48 8.56
N LEU A 150 -0.33 -9.56 7.57
CA LEU A 150 -0.23 -8.14 7.80
C LEU A 150 -1.51 -7.56 8.41
N ILE A 151 -2.67 -8.02 7.93
CA ILE A 151 -3.98 -7.67 8.46
C ILE A 151 -4.12 -8.17 9.90
N ASP A 152 -3.75 -9.41 10.19
CA ASP A 152 -3.81 -9.99 11.54
C ASP A 152 -2.99 -9.18 12.54
N LYS A 153 -1.79 -8.75 12.17
CA LYS A 153 -0.95 -7.88 13.01
C LYS A 153 -1.59 -6.52 13.25
N MET A 154 -2.24 -5.94 12.25
CA MET A 154 -3.01 -4.70 12.40
C MET A 154 -4.18 -4.90 13.37
N ASP A 155 -4.98 -5.94 13.16
CA ASP A 155 -6.18 -6.23 13.94
C ASP A 155 -5.87 -6.55 15.39
N ALA A 156 -4.77 -7.24 15.66
CA ALA A 156 -4.28 -7.47 17.03
C ALA A 156 -3.98 -6.16 17.76
N LYS A 157 -3.36 -5.17 17.08
CA LYS A 157 -3.11 -3.83 17.65
C LYS A 157 -4.40 -3.07 17.92
N LEU A 158 -5.36 -3.14 16.99
CA LEU A 158 -6.68 -2.52 17.16
C LEU A 158 -7.44 -3.14 18.33
N ALA A 159 -7.42 -4.47 18.45
CA ALA A 159 -8.05 -5.18 19.55
C ALA A 159 -7.45 -4.81 20.91
N ALA A 160 -6.11 -4.71 21.00
CA ALA A 160 -5.39 -4.30 22.22
C ALA A 160 -5.63 -2.83 22.62
N SER A 161 -6.19 -2.03 21.71
CA SER A 161 -6.42 -0.58 21.93
C SER A 161 -7.84 -0.23 22.32
N ARG A 162 -8.77 -1.19 22.22
CA ARG A 162 -10.22 -0.93 22.43
C ARG A 162 -10.53 -0.38 23.81
N GLY A 163 -11.39 0.66 23.83
CA GLY A 163 -11.96 1.19 25.08
C GLY A 163 -10.98 1.93 25.99
N ALA A 164 -9.75 2.15 25.56
CA ALA A 164 -8.71 2.76 26.40
C ALA A 164 -9.11 4.16 26.93
N TRP A 165 -10.00 4.87 26.27
CA TRP A 165 -10.40 6.24 26.61
C TRP A 165 -11.86 6.42 27.00
N GLY A 166 -12.68 5.38 26.97
CA GLY A 166 -14.08 5.43 27.44
C GLY A 166 -14.96 6.51 26.80
N GLY A 167 -14.66 6.96 25.58
CA GLY A 167 -15.42 8.02 24.92
C GLY A 167 -14.93 9.44 25.18
N ALA A 168 -13.75 9.64 25.76
CA ALA A 168 -13.20 10.97 25.98
C ALA A 168 -13.09 11.79 24.69
N ARG A 169 -13.44 13.09 24.74
CA ARG A 169 -13.41 13.98 23.58
C ARG A 169 -11.98 14.46 23.30
N ALA A 170 -11.50 14.22 22.11
CA ALA A 170 -10.18 14.69 21.67
C ALA A 170 -10.24 15.39 20.32
N LEU A 171 -9.35 16.35 20.10
CA LEU A 171 -9.19 17.02 18.80
C LEU A 171 -7.87 16.61 18.17
N TYR A 172 -7.92 16.17 16.92
CA TYR A 172 -6.73 16.06 16.08
C TYR A 172 -6.29 17.42 15.60
N LEU A 173 -4.98 17.68 15.58
CA LEU A 173 -4.43 18.98 15.21
C LEU A 173 -3.14 18.82 14.44
N THR A 174 -3.01 19.50 13.29
CA THR A 174 -1.77 19.58 12.51
C THR A 174 -1.08 20.94 12.69
N PRO A 175 0.22 21.07 12.38
CA PRO A 175 0.92 22.34 12.41
C PRO A 175 0.28 23.43 11.51
N GLY A 176 -0.36 23.02 10.42
CA GLY A 176 -1.09 23.93 9.52
C GLY A 176 -2.46 24.38 10.04
N GLY A 177 -2.86 23.98 11.26
CA GLY A 177 -4.15 24.38 11.83
C GLY A 177 -5.34 23.60 11.29
N PHE A 178 -5.12 22.39 10.78
CA PHE A 178 -6.21 21.52 10.32
C PHE A 178 -6.56 20.47 11.38
N THR A 179 -7.82 20.09 11.38
CA THR A 179 -8.36 18.98 12.18
C THR A 179 -9.01 17.94 11.28
N ALA A 180 -9.31 16.77 11.84
CA ALA A 180 -9.99 15.65 11.19
C ALA A 180 -11.38 15.46 11.80
N GLY A 181 -12.40 15.71 11.01
CA GLY A 181 -13.80 15.38 11.32
C GLY A 181 -14.14 13.93 10.99
N ARG A 182 -15.45 13.60 11.03
CA ARG A 182 -15.94 12.28 10.63
C ARG A 182 -15.53 11.93 9.21
N ASP A 183 -15.57 10.65 8.87
CA ASP A 183 -15.23 10.11 7.55
C ASP A 183 -13.77 10.37 7.16
N THR A 184 -12.88 10.36 8.15
CA THR A 184 -11.43 10.39 7.97
C THR A 184 -10.77 9.22 8.68
N LEU A 185 -9.66 8.73 8.14
CA LEU A 185 -8.88 7.68 8.80
C LEU A 185 -8.45 8.08 10.22
N VAL A 186 -8.12 9.35 10.43
CA VAL A 186 -7.73 9.84 11.78
C VAL A 186 -8.89 9.73 12.76
N ALA A 187 -10.12 10.06 12.36
CA ALA A 187 -11.29 9.86 13.21
C ALA A 187 -11.55 8.38 13.51
N ALA A 188 -11.35 7.50 12.51
CA ALA A 188 -11.42 6.04 12.71
C ALA A 188 -10.32 5.54 13.68
N MET A 189 -9.10 6.07 13.57
CA MET A 189 -8.00 5.78 14.50
C MET A 189 -8.33 6.20 15.93
N MET A 190 -8.85 7.42 16.11
CA MET A 190 -9.29 7.93 17.41
C MET A 190 -10.41 7.06 18.01
N GLY A 191 -11.42 6.71 17.20
CA GLY A 191 -12.51 5.83 17.60
C GLY A 191 -12.05 4.44 18.03
N ALA A 192 -11.08 3.86 17.29
CA ALA A 192 -10.48 2.57 17.64
C ALA A 192 -9.74 2.59 19.00
N ALA A 193 -9.16 3.74 19.38
CA ALA A 193 -8.58 3.95 20.71
C ALA A 193 -9.63 4.27 21.80
N GLY A 194 -10.91 4.42 21.45
CA GLY A 194 -11.98 4.79 22.39
C GLY A 194 -12.12 6.29 22.60
N LEU A 195 -11.55 7.13 21.71
CA LEU A 195 -11.71 8.57 21.71
C LEU A 195 -12.87 8.99 20.78
N VAL A 196 -13.53 10.10 21.10
CA VAL A 196 -14.55 10.74 20.25
C VAL A 196 -13.95 12.03 19.70
N THR A 197 -14.04 12.23 18.36
CA THR A 197 -13.55 13.48 17.77
C THR A 197 -14.36 14.68 18.22
N ALA A 198 -13.69 15.73 18.69
CA ALA A 198 -14.29 17.01 19.01
C ALA A 198 -14.49 17.92 17.77
N ALA A 199 -13.96 17.51 16.61
CA ALA A 199 -14.13 18.24 15.36
C ALA A 199 -15.57 18.08 14.83
N ALA A 200 -16.22 19.19 14.52
CA ALA A 200 -17.52 19.19 13.89
C ALA A 200 -17.41 18.87 12.39
N GLY A 201 -18.43 18.16 11.83
CA GLY A 201 -18.57 17.90 10.39
C GLY A 201 -17.73 16.72 9.88
N VAL A 202 -17.50 16.69 8.57
CA VAL A 202 -16.83 15.62 7.85
C VAL A 202 -15.52 16.11 7.22
N GLY A 203 -14.59 15.16 6.98
CA GLY A 203 -13.34 15.43 6.28
C GLY A 203 -12.34 16.28 7.06
N TYR A 204 -11.25 16.65 6.39
CA TYR A 204 -10.24 17.56 6.93
C TYR A 204 -10.64 19.00 6.74
N ARG A 205 -10.49 19.82 7.80
CA ARG A 205 -10.92 21.23 7.80
C ARG A 205 -10.06 22.10 8.70
N PRO A 206 -10.02 23.42 8.45
CA PRO A 206 -9.38 24.35 9.38
C PRO A 206 -10.02 24.31 10.76
N VAL A 207 -9.22 24.46 11.80
CA VAL A 207 -9.68 24.56 13.18
C VAL A 207 -10.24 25.95 13.43
N SER A 208 -11.45 26.04 14.01
CA SER A 208 -11.98 27.28 14.53
C SER A 208 -11.40 27.57 15.91
N LEU A 209 -10.61 28.62 16.02
CA LEU A 209 -10.07 29.08 17.31
C LEU A 209 -11.17 29.50 18.28
N GLU A 210 -12.22 30.13 17.77
CA GLU A 210 -13.37 30.53 18.57
C GLU A 210 -14.07 29.31 19.21
N GLN A 211 -14.32 28.26 18.41
CA GLN A 211 -14.88 27.02 18.95
C GLN A 211 -13.97 26.37 20.01
N LEU A 212 -12.65 26.40 19.81
CA LEU A 212 -11.71 25.86 20.79
C LEU A 212 -11.68 26.64 22.11
N VAL A 213 -11.94 27.95 22.07
CA VAL A 213 -12.03 28.77 23.26
C VAL A 213 -13.33 28.51 24.01
N LEU A 214 -14.46 28.41 23.29
CA LEU A 214 -15.79 28.20 23.84
C LEU A 214 -16.03 26.77 24.35
N ASP A 215 -15.48 25.76 23.64
CA ASP A 215 -15.62 24.35 23.97
C ASP A 215 -14.29 23.61 23.78
N PRO A 216 -13.34 23.80 24.71
CA PRO A 216 -12.02 23.20 24.57
C PRO A 216 -12.06 21.68 24.72
N PRO A 217 -11.40 20.90 23.81
CA PRO A 217 -11.35 19.45 23.92
C PRO A 217 -10.62 19.01 25.18
N SER A 218 -10.97 17.87 25.74
CA SER A 218 -10.26 17.31 26.91
C SER A 218 -8.85 16.85 26.58
N ALA A 219 -8.59 16.45 25.33
CA ALA A 219 -7.27 16.00 24.88
C ALA A 219 -6.96 16.45 23.43
N LEU A 220 -5.67 16.51 23.09
CA LEU A 220 -5.18 16.77 21.73
C LEU A 220 -4.37 15.57 21.23
N VAL A 221 -4.64 15.16 20.00
CA VAL A 221 -3.80 14.28 19.21
C VAL A 221 -3.08 15.12 18.17
N LEU A 222 -1.76 15.24 18.28
CA LEU A 222 -0.96 16.04 17.34
C LEU A 222 -0.46 15.17 16.20
N GLY A 223 -0.59 15.64 14.96
CA GLY A 223 -0.08 14.95 13.77
C GLY A 223 0.96 15.78 13.04
N PHE A 224 2.04 15.14 12.53
CA PHE A 224 3.11 15.74 11.73
C PHE A 224 3.98 16.81 12.44
N PHE A 225 3.81 17.06 13.71
CA PHE A 225 4.60 18.07 14.41
C PHE A 225 6.08 17.74 14.48
N ARG A 226 6.44 16.46 14.49
CA ARG A 226 7.84 16.00 14.55
C ARG A 226 8.54 16.16 13.19
N ASP A 227 7.79 16.04 12.09
CA ASP A 227 8.32 16.07 10.73
C ASP A 227 8.59 17.52 10.25
N LEU A 228 7.95 18.50 10.89
CA LEU A 228 8.05 19.91 10.57
C LEU A 228 8.93 20.72 11.54
N ALA A 229 9.54 20.07 12.51
CA ALA A 229 10.36 20.73 13.55
C ALA A 229 11.60 21.48 13.01
N GLY A 230 11.98 21.25 11.72
CA GLY A 230 13.10 21.93 11.05
C GLY A 230 12.71 23.18 10.23
N GLY A 231 11.43 23.48 10.06
CA GLY A 231 10.95 24.59 9.21
C GLY A 231 10.37 25.76 10.02
N ARG A 232 10.90 26.97 9.80
CA ARG A 232 10.31 28.23 10.30
C ARG A 232 9.00 28.53 9.55
N GLN A 233 7.92 27.82 9.83
CA GLN A 233 6.63 28.16 9.27
C GLN A 233 5.93 29.21 10.16
N ARG A 234 5.92 30.45 9.71
CA ARG A 234 5.22 31.60 10.37
C ARG A 234 3.71 31.39 10.54
N TRP A 235 3.12 30.45 9.81
CA TRP A 235 1.69 30.16 9.77
C TRP A 235 1.30 28.91 10.57
N THR A 236 2.22 28.36 11.37
CA THR A 236 1.93 27.21 12.21
C THR A 236 1.25 27.65 13.51
N ILE A 237 0.56 26.71 14.14
CA ILE A 237 0.04 26.78 15.51
C ILE A 237 1.06 27.35 16.50
N GLY A 238 2.36 27.18 16.22
CA GLY A 238 3.46 27.79 16.97
C GLY A 238 3.42 29.32 17.08
N GLY A 239 2.71 30.02 16.19
CA GLY A 239 2.47 31.48 16.28
C GLY A 239 1.34 31.86 17.24
N ASN A 240 0.40 30.96 17.58
CA ASN A 240 -0.75 31.25 18.42
C ASN A 240 -0.52 30.85 19.87
N SER A 241 -0.49 31.82 20.80
CA SER A 241 -0.21 31.58 22.23
C SER A 241 -1.25 30.70 22.92
N TYR A 242 -2.53 30.83 22.55
CA TYR A 242 -3.61 30.00 23.09
C TYR A 242 -3.43 28.54 22.68
N LEU A 243 -3.17 28.27 21.42
CA LEU A 243 -2.96 26.90 20.91
C LEU A 243 -1.71 26.27 21.50
N ARG A 244 -0.60 27.02 21.67
CA ARG A 244 0.58 26.54 22.39
C ARG A 244 0.26 26.15 23.83
N GLY A 245 -0.46 27.01 24.55
CA GLY A 245 -0.89 26.75 25.92
C GLY A 245 -1.83 25.55 26.01
N LEU A 246 -2.75 25.41 25.07
CA LEU A 246 -3.64 24.24 24.99
C LEU A 246 -2.85 22.95 24.71
N ALA A 247 -1.94 22.99 23.73
CA ALA A 247 -1.07 21.86 23.42
C ALA A 247 -0.20 21.46 24.61
N ALA A 248 0.42 22.40 25.29
CA ALA A 248 1.27 22.12 26.46
C ALA A 248 0.52 21.39 27.59
N ARG A 249 -0.78 21.71 27.76
CA ARG A 249 -1.59 21.13 28.85
C ARG A 249 -2.39 19.90 28.48
N ARG A 250 -2.73 19.71 27.20
CA ARG A 250 -3.72 18.70 26.76
C ARG A 250 -3.22 17.77 25.67
N THR A 251 -1.94 17.85 25.28
CA THR A 251 -1.40 16.88 24.33
C THR A 251 -1.38 15.49 24.93
N LEU A 252 -2.10 14.60 24.30
CA LEU A 252 -2.15 13.20 24.60
C LEU A 252 -0.98 12.46 23.97
N VAL A 253 -0.81 12.66 22.68
CA VAL A 253 0.20 12.00 21.87
C VAL A 253 0.55 12.86 20.65
N SER A 254 1.78 12.75 20.18
CA SER A 254 2.23 13.30 18.89
C SER A 254 2.58 12.16 17.94
N LEU A 255 1.79 12.00 16.89
CA LEU A 255 1.95 10.97 15.87
C LEU A 255 2.84 11.48 14.73
N PRO A 256 3.87 10.74 14.31
CA PRO A 256 4.72 11.10 13.18
C PRO A 256 3.99 10.89 11.84
N GLY A 257 4.46 11.55 10.80
CA GLY A 257 3.94 11.38 9.43
C GLY A 257 4.04 9.96 8.92
N SER A 258 5.03 9.20 9.39
CA SER A 258 5.18 7.77 9.07
C SER A 258 4.02 6.87 9.57
N GLN A 259 3.14 7.39 10.43
CA GLN A 259 1.92 6.70 10.88
C GLN A 259 0.64 7.31 10.31
N LEU A 260 0.72 8.51 9.72
CA LEU A 260 -0.44 9.28 9.27
C LEU A 260 -0.44 9.56 7.76
N GLY A 261 0.71 9.49 7.10
CA GLY A 261 0.91 10.01 5.75
C GLY A 261 0.17 9.21 4.65
N CYS A 262 -0.15 7.94 4.90
CA CYS A 262 -0.86 7.10 3.95
C CYS A 262 -1.88 6.20 4.65
N PRO A 263 -3.01 5.88 3.99
CA PRO A 263 -3.99 4.94 4.51
C PRO A 263 -3.45 3.50 4.40
N ALA A 264 -2.78 3.04 5.46
CA ALA A 264 -2.15 1.72 5.50
C ALA A 264 -2.21 1.11 6.91
N TRP A 265 -1.94 -0.18 7.02
CA TRP A 265 -2.08 -1.01 8.25
C TRP A 265 -1.34 -0.45 9.47
N TYR A 266 -0.24 0.26 9.26
CA TYR A 266 0.54 0.86 10.35
C TYR A 266 -0.16 2.06 11.01
N ALA A 267 -1.29 2.54 10.49
CA ALA A 267 -2.17 3.45 11.22
C ALA A 267 -2.59 2.86 12.59
N ALA A 268 -2.64 1.53 12.71
CA ALA A 268 -2.85 0.85 13.98
C ALA A 268 -1.74 1.08 15.02
N ASP A 269 -0.52 1.44 14.61
CA ASP A 269 0.53 1.86 15.54
C ASP A 269 0.19 3.20 16.20
N GLY A 270 -0.42 4.11 15.45
CA GLY A 270 -0.94 5.36 15.98
C GLY A 270 -2.10 5.13 16.95
N VAL A 271 -2.99 4.18 16.66
CA VAL A 271 -4.07 3.77 17.58
C VAL A 271 -3.50 3.24 18.89
N LEU A 272 -2.53 2.34 18.81
CA LEU A 272 -1.86 1.77 19.99
C LEU A 272 -1.13 2.84 20.81
N ALA A 273 -0.50 3.81 20.15
CA ALA A 273 0.15 4.94 20.82
C ALA A 273 -0.87 5.81 21.59
N MET A 274 -2.03 6.08 20.98
CA MET A 274 -3.13 6.78 21.65
C MET A 274 -3.66 5.99 22.85
N ALA A 275 -3.89 4.69 22.69
CA ALA A 275 -4.40 3.83 23.76
C ALA A 275 -3.45 3.77 24.97
N ARG A 276 -2.15 3.59 24.74
CA ARG A 276 -1.12 3.57 25.81
C ARG A 276 -1.09 4.86 26.61
N ALA A 277 -1.28 6.00 25.96
CA ALA A 277 -1.31 7.29 26.65
C ALA A 277 -2.52 7.43 27.60
N GLY A 278 -3.60 6.62 27.41
CA GLY A 278 -4.73 6.53 28.32
C GLY A 278 -4.48 5.68 29.56
N GLN A 279 -3.58 4.71 29.48
CA GLN A 279 -3.31 3.77 30.57
C GLN A 279 -2.32 4.34 31.63
N VAL A 280 -1.67 5.45 31.33
CA VAL A 280 -0.68 6.10 32.22
C VAL A 280 -1.33 7.19 33.10
N ARG A 281 -2.63 7.43 32.95
CA ARG A 281 -3.41 8.37 33.78
C ARG A 281 -4.21 7.64 34.84
#